data_3a8a59ee3bd7cd57336ec75bcef80eb1
#
_entry.id   3a8a59ee3bd7cd57336ec75bcef80eb1
#
_cell.length_a   1.000
_cell.length_b   1.000
_cell.length_c   1.000
_cell.angle_alpha   90.00
_cell.angle_beta   90.00
_cell.angle_gamma   90.00
#
_symmetry.space_group_name_H-M   'P 1'
#
loop_
_entity.id
_entity.type
_entity.pdbx_description
1 polymer ?
#
loop_
_entity_poly.entity_id
_entity_poly.type
_entity_poly.pdbx_seq_one_letter_code
_entity_poly.pdbx_strand_id
1 'polypeptide(L)'
;MTTGRKPFHLVTAALALAVCLSGAPAMAADTPDAWITMKTKIALMTTDNVSAADLTVDTVKGVVTLHGKVATEGEKAKAEQVATRIDGVKSVKNLLQIVPGSKREVVERADADVKDAVQAAFKANARVKDSGISVASVNKGVVLLAGKAKSLESHLEAVQAAYAVKGVRRVASEVQVDAGT
;
A
#
# COMPACT_ATOMS: atom_id res chain seq x y z
N MET A 1 -44.63 64.31 -56.65
CA MET A 1 -44.87 62.92 -56.98
C MET A 1 -43.51 62.23 -56.89
N THR A 2 -43.21 61.57 -55.83
CA THR A 2 -42.26 60.43 -55.78
C THR A 2 -42.15 59.97 -54.33
N THR A 3 -42.67 58.79 -54.14
CA THR A 3 -42.78 58.07 -52.87
C THR A 3 -41.41 57.50 -52.47
N GLY A 4 -40.83 57.97 -51.38
CA GLY A 4 -39.61 57.44 -50.79
C GLY A 4 -39.95 56.25 -49.85
N ARG A 5 -39.60 55.04 -50.23
CA ARG A 5 -39.65 53.87 -49.38
C ARG A 5 -38.38 53.84 -48.52
N LYS A 6 -38.57 53.85 -47.23
CA LYS A 6 -37.50 53.60 -46.25
C LYS A 6 -37.25 52.09 -46.12
N PRO A 7 -36.00 51.60 -46.14
CA PRO A 7 -35.71 50.19 -45.86
C PRO A 7 -35.77 49.92 -44.34
N PHE A 8 -36.50 48.89 -43.99
CA PHE A 8 -36.51 48.27 -42.67
C PHE A 8 -35.22 47.52 -42.41
N HIS A 9 -34.42 47.94 -41.45
CA HIS A 9 -33.30 47.17 -40.97
C HIS A 9 -33.79 46.15 -39.96
N LEU A 10 -33.80 44.88 -40.36
CA LEU A 10 -33.96 43.74 -39.42
C LEU A 10 -32.68 43.63 -38.65
N VAL A 11 -32.73 43.95 -37.36
CA VAL A 11 -31.67 43.63 -36.41
C VAL A 11 -31.95 42.22 -35.88
N THR A 12 -31.27 41.27 -36.45
CA THR A 12 -31.25 39.91 -35.93
C THR A 12 -30.30 39.84 -34.73
N ALA A 13 -30.90 39.88 -33.50
CA ALA A 13 -30.17 39.64 -32.28
C ALA A 13 -29.87 38.13 -32.19
N ALA A 14 -28.64 37.74 -32.49
CA ALA A 14 -28.12 36.42 -32.26
C ALA A 14 -27.84 36.27 -30.74
N LEU A 15 -28.73 35.59 -30.05
CA LEU A 15 -28.55 35.16 -28.65
C LEU A 15 -27.58 34.01 -28.61
N ALA A 16 -26.29 34.31 -28.40
CA ALA A 16 -25.26 33.28 -28.16
C ALA A 16 -25.46 32.71 -26.74
N LEU A 17 -26.09 31.53 -26.67
CA LEU A 17 -26.20 30.75 -25.44
C LEU A 17 -24.82 30.07 -25.16
N ALA A 18 -23.96 30.76 -24.40
CA ALA A 18 -22.72 30.18 -23.89
C ALA A 18 -23.06 29.18 -22.78
N VAL A 19 -23.18 27.91 -23.15
CA VAL A 19 -23.22 26.79 -22.20
C VAL A 19 -21.83 26.62 -21.61
N CYS A 20 -21.58 27.28 -20.47
CA CYS A 20 -20.43 26.96 -19.62
C CYS A 20 -20.65 25.55 -19.06
N LEU A 21 -20.09 24.55 -19.74
CA LEU A 21 -19.85 23.24 -19.13
C LEU A 21 -18.78 23.46 -18.04
N SER A 22 -19.24 23.82 -16.84
CA SER A 22 -18.42 23.71 -15.62
C SER A 22 -18.21 22.22 -15.38
N GLY A 23 -17.17 21.65 -15.97
CA GLY A 23 -16.68 20.34 -15.61
C GLY A 23 -16.25 20.41 -14.14
N ALA A 24 -17.14 20.01 -13.23
CA ALA A 24 -16.74 19.72 -11.88
C ALA A 24 -15.61 18.68 -11.97
N PRO A 25 -14.46 18.88 -11.32
CA PRO A 25 -13.46 17.84 -11.24
C PRO A 25 -14.19 16.65 -10.60
N ALA A 26 -14.33 15.55 -11.35
CA ALA A 26 -14.73 14.28 -10.78
C ALA A 26 -13.68 13.99 -9.72
N MET A 27 -14.04 14.17 -8.44
CA MET A 27 -13.26 13.65 -7.34
C MET A 27 -13.24 12.15 -7.57
N ALA A 28 -12.14 11.63 -8.10
CA ALA A 28 -11.92 10.21 -8.18
C ALA A 28 -12.02 9.71 -6.74
N ALA A 29 -13.12 9.05 -6.42
CA ALA A 29 -13.28 8.40 -5.13
C ALA A 29 -12.07 7.49 -4.95
N ASP A 30 -11.26 7.74 -3.91
CA ASP A 30 -10.10 6.90 -3.63
C ASP A 30 -10.58 5.44 -3.55
N THR A 31 -10.03 4.59 -4.39
CA THR A 31 -10.36 3.16 -4.38
C THR A 31 -10.03 2.60 -3.00
N PRO A 32 -10.99 1.94 -2.31
CA PRO A 32 -10.74 1.44 -0.97
C PRO A 32 -9.54 0.48 -0.93
N ASP A 33 -8.68 0.61 0.07
CA ASP A 33 -7.47 -0.22 0.23
C ASP A 33 -7.78 -1.72 0.21
N ALA A 34 -8.89 -2.13 0.83
CA ALA A 34 -9.34 -3.52 0.82
C ALA A 34 -9.62 -4.04 -0.61
N TRP A 35 -10.15 -3.18 -1.48
CA TRP A 35 -10.41 -3.52 -2.88
C TRP A 35 -9.12 -3.65 -3.68
N ILE A 36 -8.18 -2.74 -3.47
CA ILE A 36 -6.83 -2.79 -4.07
C ILE A 36 -6.12 -4.08 -3.64
N THR A 37 -6.13 -4.38 -2.34
CA THR A 37 -5.55 -5.62 -1.80
C THR A 37 -6.13 -6.86 -2.46
N MET A 38 -7.46 -6.94 -2.58
CA MET A 38 -8.13 -8.09 -3.19
C MET A 38 -7.80 -8.24 -4.67
N LYS A 39 -7.87 -7.15 -5.46
CA LYS A 39 -7.49 -7.17 -6.88
C LYS A 39 -6.04 -7.61 -7.06
N THR A 40 -5.13 -7.08 -6.24
CA THR A 40 -3.71 -7.42 -6.30
C THR A 40 -3.49 -8.90 -5.98
N LYS A 41 -4.13 -9.44 -4.95
CA LYS A 41 -4.05 -10.88 -4.62
C LYS A 41 -4.55 -11.76 -5.76
N ILE A 42 -5.70 -11.45 -6.32
CA ILE A 42 -6.26 -12.22 -7.45
C ILE A 42 -5.31 -12.17 -8.64
N ALA A 43 -4.81 -10.97 -9.01
CA ALA A 43 -3.88 -10.82 -10.13
C ALA A 43 -2.59 -11.62 -9.94
N LEU A 44 -2.03 -11.62 -8.72
CA LEU A 44 -0.83 -12.41 -8.41
C LEU A 44 -1.10 -13.93 -8.47
N MET A 45 -2.26 -14.38 -7.97
CA MET A 45 -2.65 -15.80 -8.00
C MET A 45 -2.89 -16.32 -9.42
N THR A 46 -3.28 -15.45 -10.35
CA THR A 46 -3.54 -15.79 -11.76
C THR A 46 -2.37 -15.52 -12.68
N THR A 47 -1.26 -15.03 -12.15
CA THR A 47 -0.06 -14.74 -12.93
C THR A 47 0.86 -15.95 -12.98
N ASP A 48 1.19 -16.40 -14.19
CA ASP A 48 2.17 -17.48 -14.39
C ASP A 48 3.53 -17.13 -13.80
N ASN A 49 4.21 -18.12 -13.24
CA ASN A 49 5.53 -18.00 -12.62
C ASN A 49 5.58 -17.04 -11.40
N VAL A 50 4.47 -16.89 -10.68
CA VAL A 50 4.42 -16.26 -9.36
C VAL A 50 3.79 -17.24 -8.38
N SER A 51 4.56 -17.70 -7.40
CA SER A 51 4.05 -18.55 -6.32
C SER A 51 3.35 -17.65 -5.27
N ALA A 52 2.04 -17.54 -5.38
CA ALA A 52 1.26 -16.69 -4.48
C ALA A 52 1.04 -17.28 -3.08
N ALA A 53 1.38 -18.57 -2.86
CA ALA A 53 1.11 -19.29 -1.62
C ALA A 53 1.76 -18.66 -0.38
N ASP A 54 3.00 -18.19 -0.53
CA ASP A 54 3.79 -17.57 0.55
C ASP A 54 3.93 -16.05 0.39
N LEU A 55 3.05 -15.46 -0.41
CA LEU A 55 3.03 -14.05 -0.70
C LEU A 55 1.81 -13.41 -0.03
N THR A 56 2.06 -12.37 0.74
CA THR A 56 1.01 -11.57 1.38
C THR A 56 1.01 -10.16 0.81
N VAL A 57 -0.18 -9.62 0.67
CA VAL A 57 -0.42 -8.27 0.15
C VAL A 57 -1.18 -7.48 1.18
N ASP A 58 -0.66 -6.34 1.57
CA ASP A 58 -1.33 -5.34 2.39
C ASP A 58 -1.38 -4.01 1.64
N THR A 59 -2.41 -3.21 1.90
CA THR A 59 -2.55 -1.89 1.28
C THR A 59 -2.93 -0.87 2.33
N VAL A 60 -2.22 0.23 2.35
CA VAL A 60 -2.49 1.37 3.23
C VAL A 60 -2.41 2.66 2.41
N LYS A 61 -3.52 3.39 2.32
CA LYS A 61 -3.63 4.66 1.56
C LYS A 61 -3.18 4.56 0.10
N GLY A 62 -3.48 3.41 -0.55
CA GLY A 62 -3.09 3.11 -1.92
C GLY A 62 -1.64 2.66 -2.10
N VAL A 63 -0.86 2.54 -1.02
CA VAL A 63 0.48 1.94 -1.04
C VAL A 63 0.35 0.45 -0.81
N VAL A 64 0.69 -0.34 -1.82
CA VAL A 64 0.68 -1.81 -1.74
C VAL A 64 2.03 -2.29 -1.21
N THR A 65 2.01 -3.09 -0.16
CA THR A 65 3.19 -3.77 0.37
C THR A 65 3.10 -5.26 0.06
N LEU A 66 4.07 -5.76 -0.70
CA LEU A 66 4.26 -7.17 -0.97
C LEU A 66 5.29 -7.73 0.03
N HIS A 67 4.91 -8.72 0.80
CA HIS A 67 5.83 -9.40 1.73
C HIS A 67 5.62 -10.90 1.70
N GLY A 68 6.64 -11.64 2.12
CA GLY A 68 6.65 -13.10 2.02
C GLY A 68 7.93 -13.60 1.38
N LYS A 69 7.87 -14.82 0.85
CA LYS A 69 9.02 -15.54 0.27
C LYS A 69 8.71 -15.95 -1.16
N VAL A 70 9.65 -15.70 -2.06
CA VAL A 70 9.65 -16.16 -3.45
C VAL A 70 10.89 -16.98 -3.75
N ALA A 71 10.86 -17.82 -4.77
CA ALA A 71 12.00 -18.68 -5.09
C ALA A 71 13.10 -17.94 -5.86
N THR A 72 12.73 -16.97 -6.69
CA THR A 72 13.64 -16.31 -7.64
C THR A 72 13.47 -14.78 -7.66
N GLU A 73 14.48 -14.10 -8.16
CA GLU A 73 14.42 -12.65 -8.44
C GLU A 73 13.38 -12.34 -9.53
N GLY A 74 13.22 -13.22 -10.51
CA GLY A 74 12.21 -13.09 -11.56
C GLY A 74 10.78 -13.07 -11.00
N GLU A 75 10.46 -13.97 -10.06
CA GLU A 75 9.18 -13.95 -9.34
C GLU A 75 8.96 -12.63 -8.58
N LYS A 76 10.00 -12.18 -7.87
CA LYS A 76 9.95 -10.93 -7.12
C LYS A 76 9.66 -9.73 -8.01
N ALA A 77 10.38 -9.61 -9.12
CA ALA A 77 10.20 -8.53 -10.09
C ALA A 77 8.82 -8.61 -10.77
N LYS A 78 8.38 -9.83 -11.11
CA LYS A 78 7.07 -10.06 -11.73
C LYS A 78 5.93 -9.67 -10.80
N ALA A 79 6.02 -10.03 -9.52
CA ALA A 79 5.02 -9.66 -8.53
C ALA A 79 4.88 -8.13 -8.38
N GLU A 80 5.99 -7.41 -8.35
CA GLU A 80 6.01 -5.96 -8.32
C GLU A 80 5.36 -5.35 -9.57
N GLN A 81 5.72 -5.86 -10.75
CA GLN A 81 5.15 -5.40 -12.02
C GLN A 81 3.63 -5.60 -12.07
N VAL A 82 3.14 -6.74 -11.59
CA VAL A 82 1.69 -7.02 -11.54
C VAL A 82 1.00 -6.05 -10.59
N ALA A 83 1.53 -5.89 -9.37
CA ALA A 83 0.95 -5.00 -8.37
C ALA A 83 0.90 -3.54 -8.82
N THR A 84 1.93 -3.05 -9.52
CA THR A 84 2.00 -1.67 -10.03
C THR A 84 0.93 -1.36 -11.08
N ARG A 85 0.41 -2.38 -11.78
CA ARG A 85 -0.60 -2.21 -12.82
C ARG A 85 -2.04 -2.20 -12.30
N ILE A 86 -2.24 -2.46 -11.01
CA ILE A 86 -3.57 -2.50 -10.41
C ILE A 86 -4.09 -1.08 -10.23
N ASP A 87 -5.29 -0.85 -10.74
CA ASP A 87 -5.97 0.42 -10.61
C ASP A 87 -6.19 0.81 -9.15
N GLY A 88 -5.86 2.05 -8.80
CA GLY A 88 -5.87 2.58 -7.44
C GLY A 88 -4.54 2.45 -6.69
N VAL A 89 -3.54 1.72 -7.23
CA VAL A 89 -2.21 1.62 -6.63
C VAL A 89 -1.41 2.89 -6.88
N LYS A 90 -1.01 3.57 -5.80
CA LYS A 90 -0.15 4.77 -5.85
C LYS A 90 1.34 4.42 -5.88
N SER A 91 1.73 3.39 -5.15
CA SER A 91 3.10 2.85 -5.16
C SER A 91 3.14 1.43 -4.60
N VAL A 92 4.24 0.72 -4.88
CA VAL A 92 4.46 -0.64 -4.39
C VAL A 92 5.74 -0.68 -3.55
N LYS A 93 5.64 -1.24 -2.33
CA LYS A 93 6.77 -1.61 -1.48
C LYS A 93 7.01 -3.10 -1.61
N ASN A 94 8.06 -3.49 -2.31
CA ASN A 94 8.41 -4.88 -2.50
C ASN A 94 9.38 -5.35 -1.40
N LEU A 95 8.86 -6.01 -0.38
CA LEU A 95 9.61 -6.61 0.73
C LEU A 95 9.80 -8.13 0.57
N LEU A 96 9.44 -8.69 -0.59
CA LEU A 96 9.60 -10.12 -0.87
C LEU A 96 11.06 -10.54 -0.72
N GLN A 97 11.28 -11.67 -0.03
CA GLN A 97 12.59 -12.24 0.19
C GLN A 97 12.80 -13.47 -0.69
N ILE A 98 13.96 -13.54 -1.33
CA ILE A 98 14.30 -14.68 -2.17
C ILE A 98 14.82 -15.79 -1.26
N VAL A 99 14.05 -16.87 -1.21
CA VAL A 99 14.37 -18.08 -0.45
C VAL A 99 14.15 -19.29 -1.34
N PRO A 100 15.23 -19.90 -1.87
CA PRO A 100 15.12 -21.13 -2.63
C PRO A 100 14.41 -22.23 -1.83
N GLY A 101 13.62 -23.07 -2.50
CA GLY A 101 12.81 -24.10 -1.86
C GLY A 101 13.59 -24.99 -0.87
N SER A 102 14.84 -25.37 -1.22
CA SER A 102 15.71 -26.17 -0.36
C SER A 102 16.11 -25.52 0.98
N LYS A 103 15.98 -24.20 1.11
CA LYS A 103 16.31 -23.46 2.34
C LYS A 103 15.08 -22.95 3.08
N ARG A 104 13.88 -23.20 2.55
CA ARG A 104 12.64 -22.61 3.05
C ARG A 104 12.36 -22.98 4.50
N GLU A 105 12.40 -24.26 4.83
CA GLU A 105 12.12 -24.75 6.19
C GLU A 105 13.08 -24.18 7.25
N VAL A 106 14.37 -24.08 6.93
CA VAL A 106 15.37 -23.51 7.85
C VAL A 106 15.12 -22.02 8.08
N VAL A 107 14.79 -21.28 7.00
CA VAL A 107 14.48 -19.86 7.09
C VAL A 107 13.17 -19.64 7.86
N GLU A 108 12.16 -20.47 7.68
CA GLU A 108 10.89 -20.37 8.39
C GLU A 108 11.03 -20.56 9.90
N ARG A 109 11.82 -21.56 10.32
CA ARG A 109 12.12 -21.74 11.75
C ARG A 109 12.84 -20.53 12.33
N ALA A 110 13.88 -20.05 11.64
CA ALA A 110 14.62 -18.87 12.08
C ALA A 110 13.74 -17.61 12.13
N ASP A 111 12.84 -17.42 11.17
CA ASP A 111 11.90 -16.31 11.14
C ASP A 111 10.85 -16.41 12.27
N ALA A 112 10.41 -17.62 12.62
CA ALA A 112 9.51 -17.84 13.77
C ALA A 112 10.19 -17.45 15.07
N ASP A 113 11.44 -17.89 15.30
CA ASP A 113 12.22 -17.52 16.48
C ASP A 113 12.40 -16.00 16.59
N VAL A 114 12.71 -15.33 15.50
CA VAL A 114 12.82 -13.87 15.44
C VAL A 114 11.49 -13.20 15.74
N LYS A 115 10.38 -13.71 15.19
CA LYS A 115 9.03 -13.17 15.44
C LYS A 115 8.69 -13.23 16.91
N ASP A 116 8.90 -14.39 17.55
CA ASP A 116 8.61 -14.60 18.94
C ASP A 116 9.48 -13.70 19.85
N ALA A 117 10.76 -13.56 19.52
CA ALA A 117 11.67 -12.68 20.24
C ALA A 117 11.27 -11.18 20.12
N VAL A 118 10.85 -10.73 18.93
CA VAL A 118 10.35 -9.34 18.75
C VAL A 118 9.05 -9.14 19.54
N GLN A 119 8.13 -10.10 19.51
CA GLN A 119 6.90 -10.02 20.29
C GLN A 119 7.17 -10.00 21.81
N ALA A 120 8.14 -10.76 22.27
CA ALA A 120 8.58 -10.74 23.67
C ALA A 120 9.17 -9.38 24.06
N ALA A 121 10.01 -8.80 23.19
CA ALA A 121 10.56 -7.46 23.37
C ALA A 121 9.47 -6.38 23.45
N PHE A 122 8.43 -6.49 22.61
CA PHE A 122 7.29 -5.56 22.65
C PHE A 122 6.49 -5.68 23.95
N LYS A 123 6.24 -6.90 24.43
CA LYS A 123 5.55 -7.14 25.70
C LYS A 123 6.34 -6.62 26.91
N ALA A 124 7.67 -6.69 26.85
CA ALA A 124 8.55 -6.18 27.89
C ALA A 124 8.69 -4.64 27.90
N ASN A 125 8.42 -3.98 26.78
CA ASN A 125 8.53 -2.52 26.67
C ASN A 125 7.21 -1.85 27.05
N ALA A 126 7.20 -1.08 28.15
CA ALA A 126 6.00 -0.44 28.69
C ALA A 126 5.31 0.53 27.72
N ARG A 127 6.07 1.14 26.80
CA ARG A 127 5.52 2.09 25.83
C ARG A 127 4.97 1.41 24.57
N VAL A 128 5.40 0.19 24.30
CA VAL A 128 5.02 -0.57 23.10
C VAL A 128 3.89 -1.56 23.38
N LYS A 129 3.87 -2.21 24.56
CA LYS A 129 2.92 -3.29 24.87
C LYS A 129 1.45 -2.91 24.66
N ASP A 130 1.09 -1.66 24.90
CA ASP A 130 -0.29 -1.14 24.81
C ASP A 130 -0.49 -0.22 23.58
N SER A 131 0.44 -0.23 22.64
CA SER A 131 0.45 0.71 21.51
C SER A 131 -0.44 0.30 20.32
N GLY A 132 -0.92 -0.94 20.27
CA GLY A 132 -1.64 -1.49 19.14
C GLY A 132 -0.71 -1.83 17.93
N ILE A 133 0.63 -1.82 18.13
CA ILE A 133 1.62 -2.22 17.13
C ILE A 133 1.85 -3.73 17.25
N SER A 134 1.90 -4.41 16.11
CA SER A 134 2.16 -5.85 16.03
C SER A 134 3.16 -6.20 14.94
N VAL A 135 3.72 -7.40 15.03
CA VAL A 135 4.56 -7.97 13.97
C VAL A 135 3.66 -8.63 12.94
N ALA A 136 3.51 -8.01 11.78
CA ALA A 136 2.72 -8.56 10.68
C ALA A 136 3.40 -9.78 10.06
N SER A 137 4.72 -9.67 9.78
CA SER A 137 5.48 -10.79 9.24
C SER A 137 6.97 -10.68 9.54
N VAL A 138 7.64 -11.82 9.49
CA VAL A 138 9.11 -11.91 9.43
C VAL A 138 9.48 -12.80 8.26
N ASN A 139 10.32 -12.30 7.38
CA ASN A 139 10.78 -13.02 6.20
C ASN A 139 12.29 -12.82 6.01
N LYS A 140 13.07 -13.86 6.23
CA LYS A 140 14.54 -13.84 6.17
C LYS A 140 15.14 -12.70 7.00
N GLY A 141 14.60 -12.50 8.23
CA GLY A 141 15.01 -11.44 9.15
C GLY A 141 14.52 -10.02 8.77
N VAL A 142 13.70 -9.87 7.75
CA VAL A 142 12.98 -8.62 7.48
C VAL A 142 11.67 -8.64 8.25
N VAL A 143 11.53 -7.76 9.23
CA VAL A 143 10.35 -7.62 10.08
C VAL A 143 9.45 -6.53 9.52
N LEU A 144 8.18 -6.84 9.32
CA LEU A 144 7.14 -5.87 9.00
C LEU A 144 6.29 -5.60 10.24
N LEU A 145 6.23 -4.34 10.63
CA LEU A 145 5.37 -3.86 11.71
C LEU A 145 4.10 -3.25 11.11
N ALA A 146 2.96 -3.54 11.72
CA ALA A 146 1.67 -2.98 11.33
C ALA A 146 0.82 -2.64 12.55
N GLY A 147 -0.27 -1.91 12.34
CA GLY A 147 -1.21 -1.52 13.38
C GLY A 147 -1.28 -0.02 13.56
N LYS A 148 -1.72 0.41 14.75
CA LYS A 148 -1.86 1.83 15.09
C LYS A 148 -1.03 2.16 16.32
N ALA A 149 -0.19 3.19 16.21
CA ALA A 149 0.55 3.75 17.33
C ALA A 149 -0.22 4.93 17.93
N LYS A 150 -0.25 5.01 19.25
CA LYS A 150 -0.86 6.14 19.99
C LYS A 150 -0.04 7.43 19.85
N SER A 151 1.26 7.31 19.56
CA SER A 151 2.17 8.42 19.39
C SER A 151 3.35 8.03 18.49
N LEU A 152 4.02 9.03 17.91
CA LEU A 152 5.26 8.82 17.16
C LEU A 152 6.35 8.18 18.04
N GLU A 153 6.38 8.53 19.33
CA GLU A 153 7.34 7.99 20.29
C GLU A 153 7.17 6.48 20.44
N SER A 154 5.93 5.99 20.65
CA SER A 154 5.65 4.55 20.76
C SER A 154 5.98 3.79 19.47
N HIS A 155 5.82 4.43 18.31
CA HIS A 155 6.24 3.87 17.03
C HIS A 155 7.77 3.74 16.94
N LEU A 156 8.51 4.79 17.28
CA LEU A 156 9.98 4.77 17.28
C LEU A 156 10.54 3.73 18.26
N GLU A 157 9.97 3.63 19.46
CA GLU A 157 10.34 2.62 20.45
C GLU A 157 10.10 1.19 19.92
N ALA A 158 8.98 0.96 19.23
CA ALA A 158 8.72 -0.36 18.63
C ALA A 158 9.75 -0.70 17.56
N VAL A 159 10.10 0.26 16.69
CA VAL A 159 11.14 0.05 15.68
C VAL A 159 12.50 -0.25 16.33
N GLN A 160 12.89 0.49 17.37
CA GLN A 160 14.14 0.27 18.08
C GLN A 160 14.15 -1.09 18.80
N ALA A 161 13.07 -1.44 19.48
CA ALA A 161 12.92 -2.72 20.17
C ALA A 161 13.03 -3.90 19.17
N ALA A 162 12.44 -3.77 17.99
CA ALA A 162 12.57 -4.78 16.94
C ALA A 162 14.00 -4.89 16.42
N TYR A 163 14.70 -3.77 16.16
CA TYR A 163 16.10 -3.80 15.71
C TYR A 163 17.07 -4.40 16.72
N ALA A 164 16.78 -4.28 18.01
CA ALA A 164 17.62 -4.84 19.07
C ALA A 164 17.60 -6.39 19.12
N VAL A 165 16.64 -7.02 18.46
CA VAL A 165 16.48 -8.48 18.47
C VAL A 165 17.48 -9.14 17.52
N LYS A 166 18.21 -10.13 18.03
CA LYS A 166 19.16 -10.92 17.23
C LYS A 166 18.44 -11.61 16.07
N GLY A 167 19.00 -11.49 14.87
CA GLY A 167 18.41 -12.06 13.64
C GLY A 167 17.59 -11.08 12.82
N VAL A 168 17.18 -9.94 13.39
CA VAL A 168 16.55 -8.86 12.64
C VAL A 168 17.59 -8.16 11.78
N ARG A 169 17.34 -8.13 10.47
CA ARG A 169 18.20 -7.49 9.47
C ARG A 169 17.66 -6.15 9.01
N ARG A 170 16.33 -6.02 9.00
CA ARG A 170 15.62 -4.84 8.57
C ARG A 170 14.25 -4.78 9.24
N VAL A 171 13.82 -3.58 9.59
CA VAL A 171 12.45 -3.31 10.02
C VAL A 171 11.78 -2.41 8.98
N ALA A 172 10.63 -2.85 8.48
CA ALA A 172 9.72 -2.05 7.69
C ALA A 172 8.48 -1.76 8.54
N SER A 173 7.82 -0.64 8.33
CA SER A 173 6.66 -0.25 9.12
C SER A 173 5.52 0.25 8.24
N GLU A 174 4.32 -0.23 8.52
CA GLU A 174 3.03 0.24 8.04
C GLU A 174 2.18 0.75 9.20
N VAL A 175 2.81 1.01 10.34
CA VAL A 175 2.13 1.55 11.52
C VAL A 175 1.58 2.93 11.20
N GLN A 176 0.29 3.10 11.45
CA GLN A 176 -0.36 4.40 11.40
C GLN A 176 -0.23 5.05 12.78
N VAL A 177 0.25 6.28 12.80
CA VAL A 177 0.32 7.06 14.05
C VAL A 177 -0.95 7.90 14.14
N ASP A 178 -1.69 7.76 15.23
CA ASP A 178 -2.79 8.66 15.52
C ASP A 178 -2.16 10.04 15.84
N ALA A 179 -2.19 10.94 14.86
CA ALA A 179 -1.88 12.34 15.11
C ALA A 179 -3.00 12.86 16.01
N GLY A 180 -2.77 12.90 17.33
CA GLY A 180 -3.70 13.48 18.26
C GLY A 180 -4.08 14.89 17.79
N THR A 181 -5.36 15.08 17.55
CA THR A 181 -5.98 16.41 17.31
C THR A 181 -5.94 17.21 18.58
#